data_78b1177829416c66d2b3bc234998f9bf
#
_entry.id   78b1177829416c66d2b3bc234998f9bf
#
_cell.length_a   1.000
_cell.length_b   1.000
_cell.length_c   1.000
_cell.angle_alpha   90.00
_cell.angle_beta   90.00
_cell.angle_gamma   90.00
#
_symmetry.space_group_name_H-M   'P 1'
#
loop_
_entity.id
_entity.type
_entity.pdbx_description
1 polymer ?
#
loop_
_entity_poly.entity_id
_entity_poly.type
_entity_poly.pdbx_seq_one_letter_code
_entity_poly.pdbx_strand_id
1 'polypeptide(L)'
;MVICGNKILYVGKDKEKRQEVTKMEQSDTVKLLRECDAGTKMAVSSIDDVIDKVHATEMKDLLTESREHHEKLGNEIHSLLIEHNSEEKDPNPMAKSMSWMKTNMKLGMDASDSTVADLLTDGCDMGIKSLHKYLNQYQAADSTSKSICKSLVEIEEELRKDLHKYL
;
A
#
# COMPACT_ATOMS: atom_id res chain seq x y z
N MET A 1 -41.09 4.75 46.11
CA MET A 1 -41.67 4.75 44.78
C MET A 1 -40.57 4.26 43.84
N VAL A 2 -40.69 3.02 43.48
CA VAL A 2 -39.72 2.29 42.66
C VAL A 2 -40.11 2.52 41.20
N ILE A 3 -39.27 3.12 40.39
CA ILE A 3 -39.37 3.05 38.94
C ILE A 3 -38.01 3.24 38.31
N CYS A 4 -37.71 2.34 37.41
CA CYS A 4 -36.84 2.38 36.22
C CYS A 4 -35.53 1.63 36.28
N GLY A 5 -35.67 0.31 36.40
CA GLY A 5 -34.55 -0.61 36.12
C GLY A 5 -34.27 -0.89 34.66
N ASN A 6 -35.16 -0.51 33.70
CA ASN A 6 -35.02 -0.97 32.30
C ASN A 6 -34.38 0.04 31.30
N LYS A 7 -34.33 1.32 31.61
CA LYS A 7 -33.79 2.34 30.69
C LYS A 7 -32.27 2.48 30.77
N ILE A 8 -31.67 2.17 31.91
CA ILE A 8 -30.22 2.30 32.13
C ILE A 8 -29.43 1.19 31.43
N LEU A 9 -30.01 -0.01 31.35
CA LEU A 9 -29.35 -1.15 30.67
C LEU A 9 -29.23 -0.98 29.15
N TYR A 10 -30.17 -0.30 28.50
CA TYR A 10 -30.10 -0.04 27.05
C TYR A 10 -29.07 1.04 26.70
N VAL A 11 -28.96 2.10 27.49
CA VAL A 11 -28.00 3.19 27.29
C VAL A 11 -26.56 2.71 27.50
N GLY A 12 -26.32 1.80 28.45
CA GLY A 12 -25.01 1.21 28.69
C GLY A 12 -24.55 0.33 27.52
N LYS A 13 -25.41 -0.58 27.06
CA LYS A 13 -25.11 -1.48 25.93
C LYS A 13 -24.87 -0.72 24.62
N ASP A 14 -25.58 0.36 24.35
CA ASP A 14 -25.38 1.20 23.16
C ASP A 14 -24.06 1.96 23.24
N LYS A 15 -23.63 2.41 24.40
CA LYS A 15 -22.31 3.05 24.60
C LYS A 15 -21.17 2.07 24.43
N GLU A 16 -21.25 0.89 25.04
CA GLU A 16 -20.25 -0.17 24.89
C GLU A 16 -20.11 -0.60 23.43
N LYS A 17 -21.21 -0.84 22.72
CA LYS A 17 -21.22 -1.22 21.32
C LYS A 17 -20.61 -0.12 20.43
N ARG A 18 -20.91 1.16 20.69
CA ARG A 18 -20.31 2.28 19.98
C ARG A 18 -18.80 2.36 20.21
N GLN A 19 -18.34 2.18 21.44
CA GLN A 19 -16.90 2.18 21.76
C GLN A 19 -16.18 1.02 21.09
N GLU A 20 -16.78 -0.16 21.03
CA GLU A 20 -16.21 -1.33 20.36
C GLU A 20 -16.09 -1.13 18.86
N VAL A 21 -17.13 -0.57 18.21
CA VAL A 21 -17.11 -0.22 16.79
C VAL A 21 -16.02 0.82 16.48
N THR A 22 -15.93 1.89 17.26
CA THR A 22 -14.91 2.93 17.08
C THR A 22 -13.50 2.37 17.27
N LYS A 23 -13.30 1.48 18.24
CA LYS A 23 -12.00 0.83 18.46
C LYS A 23 -11.60 -0.10 17.29
N MET A 24 -12.56 -0.80 16.71
CA MET A 24 -12.35 -1.67 15.56
C MET A 24 -12.02 -0.85 14.29
N GLU A 25 -12.77 0.24 14.06
CA GLU A 25 -12.52 1.17 12.96
C GLU A 25 -11.11 1.77 13.02
N GLN A 26 -10.71 2.30 14.18
CA GLN A 26 -9.36 2.82 14.37
C GLN A 26 -8.29 1.74 14.19
N SER A 27 -8.54 0.52 14.66
CA SER A 27 -7.61 -0.61 14.48
C SER A 27 -7.44 -0.98 13.01
N ASP A 28 -8.52 -1.07 12.24
CA ASP A 28 -8.48 -1.43 10.82
C ASP A 28 -7.87 -0.31 9.97
N THR A 29 -8.19 0.96 10.28
CA THR A 29 -7.58 2.14 9.65
C THR A 29 -6.06 2.12 9.77
N VAL A 30 -5.55 1.98 10.98
CA VAL A 30 -4.09 1.92 11.22
C VAL A 30 -3.45 0.73 10.52
N LYS A 31 -4.08 -0.44 10.56
CA LYS A 31 -3.55 -1.62 9.87
C LYS A 31 -3.49 -1.42 8.36
N LEU A 32 -4.57 -0.88 7.75
CA LEU A 32 -4.61 -0.61 6.32
C LEU A 32 -3.53 0.40 5.93
N LEU A 33 -3.40 1.52 6.65
CA LEU A 33 -2.37 2.53 6.40
C LEU A 33 -0.96 1.94 6.50
N ARG A 34 -0.68 1.08 7.49
CA ARG A 34 0.63 0.42 7.64
C ARG A 34 0.94 -0.54 6.47
N GLU A 35 -0.04 -1.26 5.96
CA GLU A 35 0.17 -2.10 4.77
C GLU A 35 0.41 -1.25 3.51
N CYS A 36 -0.30 -0.12 3.36
CA CYS A 36 -0.08 0.84 2.29
C CYS A 36 1.31 1.48 2.39
N ASP A 37 1.76 1.88 3.59
CA ASP A 37 3.10 2.41 3.85
C ASP A 37 4.20 1.43 3.42
N ALA A 38 4.09 0.17 3.83
CA ALA A 38 5.01 -0.86 3.39
C ALA A 38 5.01 -1.07 1.86
N GLY A 39 3.84 -0.96 1.23
CA GLY A 39 3.68 -1.05 -0.23
C GLY A 39 4.37 0.10 -0.97
N THR A 40 4.14 1.34 -0.56
CA THR A 40 4.77 2.52 -1.18
C THR A 40 6.29 2.50 -1.06
N LYS A 41 6.81 2.21 0.12
CA LYS A 41 8.28 2.07 0.35
C LYS A 41 8.89 1.02 -0.55
N MET A 42 8.19 -0.07 -0.78
CA MET A 42 8.66 -1.11 -1.67
C MET A 42 8.63 -0.70 -3.13
N ALA A 43 7.54 -0.09 -3.61
CA ALA A 43 7.44 0.38 -4.98
C ALA A 43 8.55 1.38 -5.30
N VAL A 44 8.77 2.39 -4.44
CA VAL A 44 9.86 3.37 -4.58
C VAL A 44 11.21 2.66 -4.63
N SER A 45 11.50 1.78 -3.67
CA SER A 45 12.78 1.05 -3.66
C SER A 45 12.96 0.16 -4.88
N SER A 46 11.89 -0.45 -5.41
CA SER A 46 11.95 -1.30 -6.61
C SER A 46 12.29 -0.50 -7.85
N ILE A 47 11.71 0.69 -7.99
CA ILE A 47 12.01 1.60 -9.09
C ILE A 47 13.45 2.10 -8.97
N ASP A 48 13.88 2.55 -7.78
CA ASP A 48 15.25 3.03 -7.53
C ASP A 48 16.30 1.97 -7.86
N ASP A 49 16.03 0.70 -7.62
CA ASP A 49 16.95 -0.41 -7.88
C ASP A 49 17.18 -0.65 -9.40
N VAL A 50 16.26 -0.23 -10.26
CA VAL A 50 16.27 -0.56 -11.69
C VAL A 50 16.37 0.63 -12.63
N ILE A 51 16.01 1.84 -12.21
CA ILE A 51 15.87 3.02 -13.10
C ILE A 51 17.18 3.38 -13.83
N ASP A 52 18.32 3.19 -13.18
CA ASP A 52 19.64 3.45 -13.77
C ASP A 52 20.02 2.46 -14.90
N LYS A 53 19.31 1.34 -14.99
CA LYS A 53 19.53 0.28 -15.98
C LYS A 53 18.62 0.41 -17.20
N VAL A 54 17.63 1.27 -17.15
CA VAL A 54 16.72 1.55 -18.24
C VAL A 54 17.44 2.41 -19.29
N HIS A 55 17.31 2.05 -20.58
CA HIS A 55 17.93 2.76 -21.68
C HIS A 55 16.95 3.71 -22.37
N ALA A 56 15.67 3.33 -22.50
CA ALA A 56 14.65 4.15 -23.12
C ALA A 56 14.29 5.35 -22.24
N THR A 57 14.47 6.57 -22.78
CA THR A 57 14.16 7.82 -22.05
C THR A 57 12.69 7.85 -21.60
N GLU A 58 11.77 7.49 -22.48
CA GLU A 58 10.33 7.45 -22.16
C GLU A 58 10.01 6.48 -21.01
N MET A 59 10.73 5.37 -20.89
CA MET A 59 10.56 4.45 -19.78
C MET A 59 11.13 5.02 -18.47
N LYS A 60 12.26 5.73 -18.54
CA LYS A 60 12.80 6.45 -17.38
C LYS A 60 11.85 7.51 -16.87
N ASP A 61 11.26 8.29 -17.77
CA ASP A 61 10.29 9.32 -17.41
C ASP A 61 9.06 8.71 -16.75
N LEU A 62 8.51 7.61 -17.31
CA LEU A 62 7.41 6.84 -16.73
C LEU A 62 7.72 6.34 -15.32
N LEU A 63 8.90 5.75 -15.12
CA LEU A 63 9.30 5.25 -13.81
C LEU A 63 9.53 6.37 -12.81
N THR A 64 10.07 7.51 -13.23
CA THR A 64 10.26 8.69 -12.39
C THR A 64 8.91 9.24 -11.92
N GLU A 65 7.94 9.39 -12.81
CA GLU A 65 6.59 9.86 -12.51
C GLU A 65 5.89 8.91 -11.52
N SER A 66 5.94 7.61 -11.80
CA SER A 66 5.35 6.61 -10.91
C SER A 66 5.98 6.64 -9.51
N ARG A 67 7.31 6.78 -9.43
CA ARG A 67 8.05 6.92 -8.18
C ARG A 67 7.56 8.13 -7.37
N GLU A 68 7.43 9.29 -8.01
CA GLU A 68 6.95 10.53 -7.38
C GLU A 68 5.51 10.38 -6.86
N HIS A 69 4.63 9.70 -7.61
CA HIS A 69 3.27 9.42 -7.17
C HIS A 69 3.24 8.53 -5.91
N HIS A 70 4.09 7.49 -5.86
CA HIS A 70 4.21 6.63 -4.68
C HIS A 70 4.76 7.40 -3.48
N GLU A 71 5.79 8.24 -3.66
CA GLU A 71 6.36 9.07 -2.59
C GLU A 71 5.32 10.06 -2.03
N LYS A 72 4.54 10.70 -2.89
CA LYS A 72 3.48 11.61 -2.47
C LYS A 72 2.45 10.91 -1.59
N LEU A 73 1.94 9.75 -2.01
CA LEU A 73 1.01 8.97 -1.20
C LEU A 73 1.67 8.43 0.08
N GLY A 74 2.94 8.04 0.02
CA GLY A 74 3.71 7.63 1.19
C GLY A 74 3.80 8.72 2.25
N ASN A 75 4.02 9.98 1.85
CA ASN A 75 4.05 11.12 2.76
C ASN A 75 2.67 11.41 3.39
N GLU A 76 1.58 11.23 2.62
CA GLU A 76 0.22 11.36 3.14
C GLU A 76 -0.10 10.25 4.15
N ILE A 77 0.27 9.01 3.85
CA ILE A 77 0.12 7.86 4.76
C ILE A 77 0.90 8.09 6.06
N HIS A 78 2.14 8.57 5.95
CA HIS A 78 2.98 8.88 7.11
C HIS A 78 2.31 9.90 8.03
N SER A 79 1.76 10.98 7.46
CA SER A 79 1.05 12.01 8.22
C SER A 79 -0.16 11.43 8.97
N LEU A 80 -0.95 10.59 8.32
CA LEU A 80 -2.10 9.93 8.92
C LEU A 80 -1.70 8.93 10.02
N LEU A 81 -0.61 8.19 9.85
CA LEU A 81 -0.10 7.29 10.89
C LEU A 81 0.31 8.06 12.14
N ILE A 82 0.96 9.24 11.99
CA ILE A 82 1.28 10.13 13.11
C ILE A 82 0.00 10.59 13.82
N GLU A 83 -1.04 11.03 13.09
CA GLU A 83 -2.32 11.45 13.66
C GLU A 83 -2.97 10.33 14.48
N HIS A 84 -2.80 9.09 14.07
CA HIS A 84 -3.28 7.91 14.80
C HIS A 84 -2.33 7.42 15.90
N ASN A 85 -1.24 8.14 16.21
CA ASN A 85 -0.18 7.75 17.14
C ASN A 85 0.39 6.35 16.84
N SER A 86 0.55 6.04 15.57
CA SER A 86 1.06 4.76 15.09
C SER A 86 2.42 4.96 14.40
N GLU A 87 3.27 3.95 14.56
CA GLU A 87 4.55 3.88 13.85
C GLU A 87 4.36 3.34 12.44
N GLU A 88 5.26 3.75 11.54
CA GLU A 88 5.38 3.18 10.20
C GLU A 88 5.64 1.66 10.24
N LYS A 89 5.35 1.00 9.14
CA LYS A 89 5.66 -0.41 8.98
C LYS A 89 6.82 -0.59 8.01
N ASP A 90 7.86 -1.26 8.48
CA ASP A 90 8.91 -1.72 7.57
C ASP A 90 8.38 -2.79 6.61
N PRO A 91 8.84 -2.80 5.35
CA PRO A 91 8.37 -3.73 4.31
C PRO A 91 8.87 -5.17 4.52
N ASN A 92 8.60 -5.76 5.69
CA ASN A 92 9.17 -7.04 6.11
C ASN A 92 8.72 -8.28 5.30
N PRO A 93 7.46 -8.43 4.87
CA PRO A 93 7.08 -9.59 4.04
C PRO A 93 7.57 -9.50 2.60
N MET A 94 7.82 -8.30 2.13
CA MET A 94 8.19 -8.02 0.76
C MET A 94 9.70 -7.87 0.55
N ALA A 95 10.51 -7.76 1.60
CA ALA A 95 11.97 -7.84 1.51
C ALA A 95 12.44 -9.13 0.78
N LYS A 96 11.62 -10.19 0.81
CA LYS A 96 11.87 -11.42 0.04
C LYS A 96 11.72 -11.21 -1.47
N SER A 97 10.78 -10.40 -1.94
CA SER A 97 10.64 -10.10 -3.38
C SER A 97 11.72 -9.16 -3.89
N MET A 98 12.18 -8.21 -3.07
CA MET A 98 13.33 -7.36 -3.37
C MET A 98 14.64 -8.17 -3.42
N SER A 99 14.82 -9.11 -2.51
CA SER A 99 15.94 -10.04 -2.55
C SER A 99 15.92 -10.90 -3.82
N TRP A 100 14.72 -11.31 -4.27
CA TRP A 100 14.53 -12.03 -5.52
C TRP A 100 14.88 -11.18 -6.75
N MET A 101 14.41 -9.95 -6.81
CA MET A 101 14.71 -9.01 -7.88
C MET A 101 16.23 -8.73 -7.96
N LYS A 102 16.87 -8.40 -6.84
CA LYS A 102 18.33 -8.18 -6.76
C LYS A 102 19.11 -9.44 -7.14
N THR A 103 18.66 -10.61 -6.76
CA THR A 103 19.31 -11.88 -7.08
C THR A 103 19.23 -12.17 -8.57
N ASN A 104 18.07 -12.01 -9.21
CA ASN A 104 17.89 -12.27 -10.63
C ASN A 104 18.70 -11.27 -11.51
N MET A 105 18.78 -10.01 -11.12
CA MET A 105 19.61 -9.03 -11.81
C MET A 105 21.12 -9.25 -11.62
N LYS A 106 21.56 -9.82 -10.49
CA LYS A 106 22.95 -10.19 -10.23
C LYS A 106 23.40 -11.45 -10.98
N LEU A 107 22.47 -12.33 -11.34
CA LEU A 107 22.75 -13.59 -12.03
C LEU A 107 23.02 -13.40 -13.55
N GLY A 108 23.25 -12.17 -14.01
CA GLY A 108 23.67 -11.88 -15.38
C GLY A 108 22.56 -11.95 -16.41
N MET A 109 21.30 -11.82 -15.99
CA MET A 109 20.23 -11.50 -16.95
C MET A 109 20.58 -10.17 -17.61
N ASP A 110 20.51 -10.15 -18.93
CA ASP A 110 20.71 -8.93 -19.70
C ASP A 110 19.76 -7.84 -19.16
N ALA A 111 20.32 -6.75 -18.62
CA ALA A 111 19.55 -5.66 -18.03
C ALA A 111 18.95 -4.79 -19.16
N SER A 112 18.12 -5.42 -19.99
CA SER A 112 17.35 -4.75 -21.04
C SER A 112 16.10 -4.07 -20.46
N ASP A 113 15.57 -3.10 -21.20
CA ASP A 113 14.31 -2.44 -20.84
C ASP A 113 13.16 -3.47 -20.72
N SER A 114 13.16 -4.52 -21.55
CA SER A 114 12.21 -5.62 -21.47
C SER A 114 12.34 -6.40 -20.15
N THR A 115 13.55 -6.71 -19.70
CA THR A 115 13.76 -7.39 -18.42
C THR A 115 13.28 -6.53 -17.25
N VAL A 116 13.55 -5.22 -17.28
CA VAL A 116 13.06 -4.30 -16.25
C VAL A 116 11.54 -4.20 -16.27
N ALA A 117 10.93 -4.11 -17.46
CA ALA A 117 9.47 -4.07 -17.62
C ALA A 117 8.80 -5.32 -17.06
N ASP A 118 9.34 -6.50 -17.37
CA ASP A 118 8.84 -7.79 -16.86
C ASP A 118 8.87 -7.84 -15.32
N LEU A 119 10.00 -7.51 -14.72
CA LEU A 119 10.17 -7.48 -13.27
C LEU A 119 9.21 -6.50 -12.56
N LEU A 120 9.05 -5.29 -13.12
CA LEU A 120 8.16 -4.29 -12.54
C LEU A 120 6.69 -4.64 -12.75
N THR A 121 6.32 -5.24 -13.89
CA THR A 121 4.96 -5.75 -14.14
C THR A 121 4.57 -6.80 -13.11
N ASP A 122 5.46 -7.77 -12.83
CA ASP A 122 5.27 -8.76 -11.76
C ASP A 122 5.12 -8.08 -10.39
N GLY A 123 5.90 -7.04 -10.12
CA GLY A 123 5.82 -6.24 -8.90
C GLY A 123 4.46 -5.57 -8.75
N CYS A 124 3.96 -4.90 -9.79
CA CYS A 124 2.65 -4.27 -9.84
C CYS A 124 1.53 -5.29 -9.59
N ASP A 125 1.56 -6.45 -10.25
CA ASP A 125 0.56 -7.51 -10.06
C ASP A 125 0.51 -8.00 -8.61
N MET A 126 1.66 -8.14 -7.96
CA MET A 126 1.75 -8.49 -6.54
C MET A 126 1.22 -7.36 -5.65
N GLY A 127 1.55 -6.11 -5.95
CA GLY A 127 1.09 -4.92 -5.25
C GLY A 127 -0.43 -4.80 -5.30
N ILE A 128 -1.02 -4.80 -6.50
CA ILE A 128 -2.46 -4.73 -6.75
C ILE A 128 -3.21 -5.82 -5.98
N LYS A 129 -2.75 -7.07 -6.10
CA LYS A 129 -3.34 -8.21 -5.38
C LYS A 129 -3.30 -8.03 -3.88
N SER A 130 -2.20 -7.53 -3.33
CA SER A 130 -2.02 -7.33 -1.89
C SER A 130 -2.93 -6.21 -1.38
N LEU A 131 -3.00 -5.08 -2.09
CA LEU A 131 -3.84 -3.94 -1.75
C LEU A 131 -5.34 -4.32 -1.74
N HIS A 132 -5.81 -5.06 -2.74
CA HIS A 132 -7.17 -5.59 -2.75
C HIS A 132 -7.45 -6.54 -1.58
N LYS A 133 -6.49 -7.41 -1.25
CA LYS A 133 -6.59 -8.28 -0.08
C LYS A 133 -6.76 -7.47 1.21
N TYR A 134 -5.98 -6.41 1.40
CA TYR A 134 -6.05 -5.56 2.58
C TYR A 134 -7.35 -4.76 2.65
N LEU A 135 -7.85 -4.22 1.53
CA LEU A 135 -9.18 -3.60 1.46
C LEU A 135 -10.30 -4.55 1.90
N ASN A 136 -10.21 -5.82 1.52
CA ASN A 136 -11.17 -6.85 1.92
C ASN A 136 -10.98 -7.30 3.37
N GLN A 137 -9.78 -7.24 3.91
CA GLN A 137 -9.45 -7.66 5.27
C GLN A 137 -9.82 -6.59 6.30
N TYR A 138 -9.57 -5.31 6.00
CA TYR A 138 -9.76 -4.19 6.92
C TYR A 138 -11.03 -3.40 6.57
N GLN A 139 -12.17 -4.07 6.61
CA GLN A 139 -13.45 -3.52 6.15
C GLN A 139 -13.96 -2.38 7.03
N ALA A 140 -13.57 -2.33 8.31
CA ALA A 140 -13.95 -1.25 9.21
C ALA A 140 -13.03 -0.02 9.11
N ALA A 141 -11.99 -0.04 8.27
CA ALA A 141 -11.14 1.13 8.03
C ALA A 141 -11.94 2.33 7.52
N ASP A 142 -11.49 3.54 7.86
CA ASP A 142 -12.15 4.77 7.45
C ASP A 142 -12.12 5.01 5.93
N SER A 143 -12.89 6.00 5.47
CA SER A 143 -13.00 6.31 4.04
C SER A 143 -11.71 6.87 3.45
N THR A 144 -10.94 7.62 4.24
CA THR A 144 -9.68 8.26 3.81
C THR A 144 -8.62 7.20 3.53
N SER A 145 -8.36 6.30 4.48
CA SER A 145 -7.39 5.21 4.30
C SER A 145 -7.77 4.25 3.19
N LYS A 146 -9.06 3.95 3.02
CA LYS A 146 -9.55 3.17 1.87
C LYS A 146 -9.35 3.89 0.54
N SER A 147 -9.55 5.21 0.49
CA SER A 147 -9.31 6.01 -0.70
C SER A 147 -7.84 5.98 -1.11
N ILE A 148 -6.93 6.18 -0.16
CA ILE A 148 -5.48 6.10 -0.39
C ILE A 148 -5.09 4.72 -0.92
N CYS A 149 -5.60 3.66 -0.31
CA CYS A 149 -5.33 2.30 -0.78
C CYS A 149 -5.81 2.06 -2.22
N LYS A 150 -6.96 2.62 -2.60
CA LYS A 150 -7.47 2.57 -3.99
C LYS A 150 -6.62 3.38 -4.94
N SER A 151 -6.18 4.57 -4.55
CA SER A 151 -5.27 5.39 -5.36
C SER A 151 -3.93 4.68 -5.61
N LEU A 152 -3.43 3.91 -4.63
CA LEU A 152 -2.26 3.05 -4.85
C LEU A 152 -2.54 1.95 -5.87
N VAL A 153 -3.72 1.32 -5.83
CA VAL A 153 -4.11 0.33 -6.86
C VAL A 153 -4.13 0.97 -8.24
N GLU A 154 -4.70 2.17 -8.38
CA GLU A 154 -4.77 2.91 -9.65
C GLU A 154 -3.38 3.21 -10.21
N ILE A 155 -2.43 3.67 -9.38
CA ILE A 155 -1.04 3.95 -9.79
C ILE A 155 -0.34 2.67 -10.27
N GLU A 156 -0.50 1.56 -9.55
CA GLU A 156 0.09 0.28 -9.92
C GLU A 156 -0.52 -0.28 -11.22
N GLU A 157 -1.83 -0.14 -11.42
CA GLU A 157 -2.52 -0.55 -12.65
C GLU A 157 -2.06 0.28 -13.86
N GLU A 158 -1.89 1.60 -13.69
CA GLU A 158 -1.41 2.50 -14.74
C GLU A 158 0.04 2.17 -15.12
N LEU A 159 0.94 2.07 -14.14
CA LEU A 159 2.33 1.69 -14.37
C LEU A 159 2.43 0.34 -15.10
N ARG A 160 1.71 -0.67 -14.63
CA ARG A 160 1.67 -1.99 -15.26
C ARG A 160 1.24 -1.91 -16.72
N LYS A 161 0.17 -1.18 -17.01
CA LYS A 161 -0.36 -0.99 -18.37
C LYS A 161 0.68 -0.33 -19.29
N ASP A 162 1.34 0.70 -18.80
CA ASP A 162 2.28 1.48 -19.60
C ASP A 162 3.62 0.74 -19.84
N LEU A 163 3.96 -0.18 -18.94
CA LEU A 163 5.11 -1.08 -19.12
C LEU A 163 4.90 -2.14 -20.21
N HIS A 164 3.64 -2.49 -20.58
CA HIS A 164 3.37 -3.54 -21.56
C HIS A 164 4.03 -3.31 -22.93
N LYS A 165 4.26 -2.07 -23.34
CA LYS A 165 4.93 -1.76 -24.61
C LYS A 165 6.43 -2.09 -24.63
N TYR A 166 7.00 -2.41 -23.46
CA TYR A 166 8.42 -2.76 -23.31
C TYR A 166 8.66 -4.26 -23.06
N LEU A 167 7.60 -5.06 -22.86
CA LEU A 167 7.66 -6.52 -22.65
C LEU A 167 8.14 -7.29 -23.88
#